data_62cbd603f7f02a0214ab9e6a1c77c17f
#
_entry.id   62cbd603f7f02a0214ab9e6a1c77c17f
#
_cell.length_a   1.000
_cell.length_b   1.000
_cell.length_c   1.000
_cell.angle_alpha   90.00
_cell.angle_beta   90.00
_cell.angle_gamma   90.00
#
_symmetry.space_group_name_H-M   'P 1'
#
loop_
_entity.id
_entity.type
_entity.pdbx_description
1 polymer ?
#
loop_
_entity_poly.entity_id
_entity_poly.type
_entity_poly.pdbx_seq_one_letter_code
_entity_poly.pdbx_strand_id
1 'polypeptide(L)'
;MISVPTAAEPGDPGAEDDIQAMRLALAEARAAAHDGEVPVGAVVMRDGQVIATGRNAPVGAHDPTAHAEIVALRAAAERLGNYRLDGCQLFVTLEPCAMCAGAMLHARLARVVFGAPDPRTGAAGSVLNLFDNPRLNHHTQVRGGVLAEEGGALLREFFQPRRTNPSPLREDALRTPEAAFADLPDYPWAPHYISDLPSLAGLRLHYLDEGPVDAEVTWLCLHGNPTWSYLYRHMIPIFLAAGHRVVAPDLIGFGKSDKPKKDSAHRFLWHRQVLLELVERLDLRGVALVVQDWGGLLGLTLPMAAPERYQATLIMNTCLAGGDAPLSPGFLAWREWCAQNPGFDIARLMRRSLAHLSASEAAAYAAPFPDAGHRAATRRFPAMVPALPDDEGAEISRQAREFWRRQWAGRSLMAIGAQDPVLGEAVMRALGADIQGCPPPRMLPD
;
A
#
# COMPACT_ATOMS: atom_id res chain seq x y z
N MET A 1 -4.51 22.32 22.90
CA MET A 1 -5.17 21.10 23.40
C MET A 1 -6.64 21.28 23.10
N ILE A 2 -7.16 20.54 22.12
CA ILE A 2 -8.59 20.56 21.75
C ILE A 2 -9.29 19.62 22.72
N SER A 3 -10.20 20.17 23.53
CA SER A 3 -10.96 19.43 24.54
C SER A 3 -12.00 18.56 23.83
N VAL A 4 -11.82 17.25 23.86
CA VAL A 4 -12.85 16.28 23.44
C VAL A 4 -13.97 16.33 24.50
N PRO A 5 -15.26 16.45 24.11
CA PRO A 5 -16.36 16.41 25.06
C PRO A 5 -16.40 15.08 25.81
N THR A 6 -16.43 15.13 27.13
CA THR A 6 -16.34 13.99 28.06
C THR A 6 -17.51 13.02 27.96
N ALA A 7 -17.20 11.73 28.14
CA ALA A 7 -18.19 10.66 28.35
C ALA A 7 -19.15 10.99 29.50
N ALA A 8 -20.41 10.49 29.41
CA ALA A 8 -21.47 10.71 30.41
C ALA A 8 -21.04 10.29 31.81
N GLU A 9 -21.31 11.15 32.82
CA GLU A 9 -21.25 10.76 34.22
C GLU A 9 -22.40 9.80 34.56
N PRO A 10 -22.19 8.83 35.44
CA PRO A 10 -23.27 7.96 35.90
C PRO A 10 -24.35 8.78 36.65
N GLY A 11 -25.56 8.86 36.07
CA GLY A 11 -26.72 9.57 36.68
C GLY A 11 -27.32 10.69 35.84
N ASP A 12 -26.83 10.92 34.58
CA ASP A 12 -27.45 11.87 33.65
C ASP A 12 -28.81 11.35 33.18
N PRO A 13 -29.96 12.06 33.46
CA PRO A 13 -31.33 11.59 33.13
C PRO A 13 -31.59 11.44 31.63
N GLY A 14 -30.72 11.95 30.73
CA GLY A 14 -30.81 11.76 29.29
C GLY A 14 -29.94 10.62 28.74
N ALA A 15 -29.12 9.97 29.57
CA ALA A 15 -28.16 8.99 29.12
C ALA A 15 -28.81 7.69 28.59
N GLU A 16 -29.92 7.28 29.19
CA GLU A 16 -30.63 6.05 28.79
C GLU A 16 -31.36 6.23 27.45
N ASP A 17 -31.97 7.39 27.22
CA ASP A 17 -32.62 7.74 25.97
C ASP A 17 -31.58 7.85 24.83
N ASP A 18 -30.39 8.43 25.09
CA ASP A 18 -29.29 8.50 24.13
C ASP A 18 -28.79 7.10 23.73
N ILE A 19 -28.67 6.19 24.70
CA ILE A 19 -28.28 4.80 24.46
C ILE A 19 -29.31 4.08 23.59
N GLN A 20 -30.59 4.26 23.85
CA GLN A 20 -31.66 3.63 23.07
C GLN A 20 -31.67 4.16 21.62
N ALA A 21 -31.56 5.47 21.43
CA ALA A 21 -31.48 6.07 20.12
C ALA A 21 -30.22 5.63 19.35
N MET A 22 -29.08 5.54 20.02
CA MET A 22 -27.85 5.06 19.43
C MET A 22 -27.91 3.57 19.04
N ARG A 23 -28.62 2.74 19.79
CA ARG A 23 -28.87 1.33 19.38
C ARG A 23 -29.66 1.23 18.06
N LEU A 24 -30.63 2.13 17.85
CA LEU A 24 -31.34 2.20 16.56
C LEU A 24 -30.35 2.62 15.42
N ALA A 25 -29.51 3.60 15.68
CA ALA A 25 -28.47 4.00 14.71
C ALA A 25 -27.49 2.85 14.41
N LEU A 26 -27.10 2.06 15.43
CA LEU A 26 -26.27 0.86 15.25
C LEU A 26 -26.99 -0.22 14.42
N ALA A 27 -28.29 -0.36 14.52
CA ALA A 27 -29.06 -1.28 13.66
C ALA A 27 -29.00 -0.85 12.19
N GLU A 28 -29.13 0.43 11.88
CA GLU A 28 -28.95 0.97 10.54
C GLU A 28 -27.50 0.80 10.03
N ALA A 29 -26.51 0.97 10.92
CA ALA A 29 -25.11 0.72 10.57
C ALA A 29 -24.86 -0.76 10.19
N ARG A 30 -25.46 -1.72 10.90
CA ARG A 30 -25.40 -3.15 10.53
C ARG A 30 -26.06 -3.42 9.19
N ALA A 31 -27.19 -2.78 8.92
CA ALA A 31 -27.86 -2.90 7.63
C ALA A 31 -26.99 -2.33 6.48
N ALA A 32 -26.33 -1.19 6.70
CA ALA A 32 -25.34 -0.66 5.75
C ALA A 32 -24.22 -1.68 5.45
N ALA A 33 -23.64 -2.30 6.50
CA ALA A 33 -22.62 -3.33 6.34
C ALA A 33 -23.10 -4.52 5.51
N HIS A 34 -24.35 -4.97 5.74
CA HIS A 34 -24.97 -6.05 4.96
C HIS A 34 -25.10 -5.68 3.48
N ASP A 35 -25.42 -4.43 3.17
CA ASP A 35 -25.53 -3.91 1.80
C ASP A 35 -24.15 -3.60 1.18
N GLY A 36 -23.06 -3.87 1.90
CA GLY A 36 -21.69 -3.64 1.42
C GLY A 36 -21.17 -2.20 1.59
N GLU A 37 -21.93 -1.35 2.24
CA GLU A 37 -21.59 0.03 2.57
C GLU A 37 -20.82 0.14 3.89
N VAL A 38 -20.09 1.24 4.07
CA VAL A 38 -19.41 1.52 5.35
C VAL A 38 -20.45 1.59 6.48
N PRO A 39 -20.30 0.85 7.60
CA PRO A 39 -21.31 0.71 8.64
C PRO A 39 -21.47 1.98 9.48
N VAL A 40 -22.15 2.95 8.92
CA VAL A 40 -22.60 4.14 9.61
C VAL A 40 -24.12 4.23 9.51
N GLY A 41 -24.76 4.46 10.62
CA GLY A 41 -26.20 4.64 10.72
C GLY A 41 -26.54 5.89 11.53
N ALA A 42 -27.66 6.51 11.18
CA ALA A 42 -28.14 7.71 11.83
C ALA A 42 -29.65 7.64 12.09
N VAL A 43 -30.10 8.30 13.16
CA VAL A 43 -31.52 8.43 13.55
C VAL A 43 -31.80 9.88 13.87
N VAL A 44 -32.87 10.44 13.33
CA VAL A 44 -33.42 11.75 13.72
C VAL A 44 -34.63 11.54 14.65
N MET A 45 -34.57 12.16 15.80
CA MET A 45 -35.64 12.11 16.81
C MET A 45 -36.18 13.49 17.13
N ARG A 46 -37.45 13.56 17.50
CA ARG A 46 -38.12 14.76 18.04
C ARG A 46 -39.13 14.32 19.10
N ASP A 47 -39.11 14.99 20.24
CA ASP A 47 -40.04 14.72 21.37
C ASP A 47 -40.11 13.23 21.76
N GLY A 48 -38.95 12.54 21.80
CA GLY A 48 -38.83 11.11 22.10
C GLY A 48 -39.28 10.16 20.99
N GLN A 49 -39.70 10.67 19.83
CA GLN A 49 -40.17 9.85 18.71
C GLN A 49 -39.13 9.83 17.57
N VAL A 50 -38.97 8.67 16.92
CA VAL A 50 -38.16 8.52 15.70
C VAL A 50 -38.89 9.18 14.53
N ILE A 51 -38.30 10.21 13.95
CA ILE A 51 -38.80 10.89 12.77
C ILE A 51 -38.28 10.20 11.49
N ALA A 52 -37.01 9.89 11.44
CA ALA A 52 -36.39 9.23 10.28
C ALA A 52 -35.15 8.46 10.71
N THR A 53 -34.77 7.49 9.89
CA THR A 53 -33.48 6.80 9.97
C THR A 53 -32.70 6.97 8.65
N GLY A 54 -31.40 6.74 8.70
CA GLY A 54 -30.55 6.77 7.54
C GLY A 54 -29.34 5.86 7.75
N ARG A 55 -28.83 5.34 6.65
CA ARG A 55 -27.58 4.56 6.62
C ARG A 55 -26.73 4.98 5.42
N ASN A 56 -25.45 4.77 5.52
CA ASN A 56 -24.56 5.02 4.39
C ASN A 56 -25.00 4.25 3.15
N ALA A 57 -25.02 4.94 2.02
CA ALA A 57 -25.36 4.39 0.70
C ALA A 57 -24.57 5.03 -0.45
N PRO A 58 -23.32 5.55 -0.27
CA PRO A 58 -22.59 6.20 -1.36
C PRO A 58 -22.37 5.32 -2.58
N VAL A 59 -22.06 4.04 -2.38
CA VAL A 59 -21.80 3.09 -3.47
C VAL A 59 -23.08 2.70 -4.18
N GLY A 60 -24.09 2.28 -3.42
CA GLY A 60 -25.37 1.82 -3.97
C GLY A 60 -26.17 2.92 -4.66
N ALA A 61 -26.12 4.14 -4.13
CA ALA A 61 -26.81 5.31 -4.69
C ALA A 61 -25.98 6.05 -5.76
N HIS A 62 -24.70 5.73 -5.96
CA HIS A 62 -23.75 6.51 -6.78
C HIS A 62 -23.72 8.00 -6.39
N ASP A 63 -23.86 8.30 -5.08
CA ASP A 63 -23.92 9.64 -4.54
C ASP A 63 -22.86 9.80 -3.43
N PRO A 64 -21.78 10.60 -3.66
CA PRO A 64 -20.73 10.80 -2.67
C PRO A 64 -21.24 11.50 -1.39
N THR A 65 -22.43 12.08 -1.43
CA THR A 65 -23.04 12.75 -0.29
C THR A 65 -24.02 11.87 0.50
N ALA A 66 -24.28 10.63 0.05
CA ALA A 66 -25.23 9.72 0.71
C ALA A 66 -24.67 9.10 2.00
N HIS A 67 -24.15 9.94 2.90
CA HIS A 67 -23.80 9.55 4.25
C HIS A 67 -25.08 9.33 5.10
N ALA A 68 -25.01 8.49 6.10
CA ALA A 68 -26.14 8.14 6.97
C ALA A 68 -26.88 9.38 7.48
N GLU A 69 -26.15 10.40 7.90
CA GLU A 69 -26.68 11.65 8.42
C GLU A 69 -27.46 12.41 7.35
N ILE A 70 -26.90 12.51 6.14
CA ILE A 70 -27.55 13.22 5.02
C ILE A 70 -28.83 12.49 4.63
N VAL A 71 -28.80 11.16 4.56
CA VAL A 71 -29.99 10.32 4.28
C VAL A 71 -31.06 10.55 5.33
N ALA A 72 -30.70 10.50 6.63
CA ALA A 72 -31.63 10.72 7.73
C ALA A 72 -32.20 12.14 7.75
N LEU A 73 -31.38 13.17 7.51
CA LEU A 73 -31.80 14.57 7.45
C LEU A 73 -32.81 14.83 6.32
N ARG A 74 -32.53 14.29 5.12
CA ARG A 74 -33.44 14.38 3.97
C ARG A 74 -34.81 13.74 4.26
N ALA A 75 -34.78 12.50 4.78
CA ALA A 75 -36.00 11.79 5.13
C ALA A 75 -36.81 12.49 6.25
N ALA A 76 -36.11 13.05 7.24
CA ALA A 76 -36.76 13.83 8.30
C ALA A 76 -37.40 15.13 7.77
N ALA A 77 -36.69 15.84 6.89
CA ALA A 77 -37.18 17.06 6.26
C ALA A 77 -38.43 16.82 5.40
N GLU A 78 -38.41 15.72 4.62
CA GLU A 78 -39.55 15.28 3.82
C GLU A 78 -40.77 14.94 4.72
N ARG A 79 -40.56 14.15 5.78
CA ARG A 79 -41.64 13.75 6.71
C ARG A 79 -42.24 14.93 7.46
N LEU A 80 -41.43 15.93 7.83
CA LEU A 80 -41.90 17.13 8.55
C LEU A 80 -42.35 18.25 7.59
N GLY A 81 -42.17 18.10 6.28
CA GLY A 81 -42.50 19.12 5.29
C GLY A 81 -41.71 20.42 5.47
N ASN A 82 -40.52 20.34 6.08
CA ASN A 82 -39.71 21.53 6.36
C ASN A 82 -38.21 21.16 6.35
N TYR A 83 -37.39 21.99 5.68
CA TYR A 83 -35.94 21.82 5.68
C TYR A 83 -35.29 22.18 7.02
N ARG A 84 -35.97 23.00 7.85
CA ARG A 84 -35.54 23.29 9.23
C ARG A 84 -36.10 22.23 10.15
N LEU A 85 -35.22 21.58 10.86
CA LEU A 85 -35.52 20.50 11.80
C LEU A 85 -35.38 21.01 13.25
N ASP A 86 -35.95 22.20 13.50
CA ASP A 86 -35.91 22.83 14.81
C ASP A 86 -36.49 21.86 15.89
N GLY A 87 -35.77 21.73 17.00
CA GLY A 87 -36.14 20.82 18.08
C GLY A 87 -35.79 19.34 17.84
N CYS A 88 -35.30 18.98 16.63
CA CYS A 88 -34.84 17.62 16.36
C CYS A 88 -33.43 17.39 16.91
N GLN A 89 -33.18 16.13 17.25
CA GLN A 89 -31.89 15.60 17.66
C GLN A 89 -31.44 14.54 16.64
N LEU A 90 -30.16 14.47 16.33
CA LEU A 90 -29.59 13.45 15.45
C LEU A 90 -28.62 12.59 16.26
N PHE A 91 -28.75 11.28 16.10
CA PHE A 91 -27.88 10.26 16.67
C PHE A 91 -27.16 9.55 15.52
N VAL A 92 -25.83 9.42 15.57
CA VAL A 92 -25.01 8.80 14.52
C VAL A 92 -23.90 7.96 15.14
N THR A 93 -23.61 6.80 14.54
CA THR A 93 -22.66 5.84 15.10
C THR A 93 -21.20 6.26 15.00
N LEU A 94 -20.87 7.24 14.12
CA LEU A 94 -19.53 7.79 13.89
C LEU A 94 -19.59 9.31 13.98
N GLU A 95 -18.50 9.95 14.44
CA GLU A 95 -18.36 11.40 14.44
C GLU A 95 -18.60 11.98 13.04
N PRO A 96 -19.49 12.99 12.90
CA PRO A 96 -19.83 13.54 11.59
C PRO A 96 -18.64 14.25 10.94
N CYS A 97 -18.49 14.06 9.63
CA CYS A 97 -17.52 14.81 8.82
C CYS A 97 -17.96 16.26 8.58
N ALA A 98 -17.09 17.09 8.00
CA ALA A 98 -17.39 18.51 7.76
C ALA A 98 -18.64 18.76 6.90
N MET A 99 -18.88 17.90 5.89
CA MET A 99 -20.09 17.96 5.05
C MET A 99 -21.36 17.74 5.87
N CYS A 100 -21.39 16.67 6.66
CA CYS A 100 -22.53 16.31 7.48
C CYS A 100 -22.76 17.32 8.62
N ALA A 101 -21.71 17.77 9.30
CA ALA A 101 -21.79 18.82 10.32
C ALA A 101 -22.35 20.12 9.74
N GLY A 102 -21.91 20.54 8.54
CA GLY A 102 -22.48 21.67 7.83
C GLY A 102 -23.97 21.50 7.55
N ALA A 103 -24.41 20.33 7.08
CA ALA A 103 -25.81 20.04 6.82
C ALA A 103 -26.66 20.08 8.09
N MET A 104 -26.15 19.55 9.22
CA MET A 104 -26.80 19.60 10.53
C MET A 104 -27.05 21.04 11.02
N LEU A 105 -26.05 21.90 10.87
CA LEU A 105 -26.15 23.33 11.22
C LEU A 105 -27.15 24.04 10.33
N HIS A 106 -27.20 23.75 9.03
CA HIS A 106 -28.20 24.30 8.12
C HIS A 106 -29.61 23.79 8.43
N ALA A 107 -29.75 22.54 8.81
CA ALA A 107 -31.02 21.97 9.28
C ALA A 107 -31.46 22.48 10.65
N ARG A 108 -30.62 23.22 11.38
CA ARG A 108 -30.87 23.78 12.70
C ARG A 108 -31.22 22.73 13.77
N LEU A 109 -30.49 21.64 13.78
CA LEU A 109 -30.66 20.62 14.82
C LEU A 109 -30.40 21.21 16.21
N ALA A 110 -31.23 20.86 17.18
CA ALA A 110 -31.03 21.26 18.57
C ALA A 110 -29.82 20.52 19.18
N ARG A 111 -29.62 19.24 18.80
CA ARG A 111 -28.60 18.40 19.40
C ARG A 111 -28.10 17.36 18.41
N VAL A 112 -26.79 17.03 18.50
CA VAL A 112 -26.14 15.93 17.80
C VAL A 112 -25.43 15.05 18.83
N VAL A 113 -25.67 13.73 18.75
CA VAL A 113 -25.05 12.73 19.60
C VAL A 113 -24.31 11.74 18.68
N PHE A 114 -23.00 11.55 18.89
CA PHE A 114 -22.25 10.60 18.08
C PHE A 114 -21.57 9.50 18.91
N GLY A 115 -21.33 8.36 18.26
CA GLY A 115 -20.66 7.21 18.84
C GLY A 115 -19.14 7.33 18.83
N ALA A 116 -18.49 6.61 17.91
CA ALA A 116 -17.04 6.56 17.78
C ALA A 116 -16.45 7.89 17.25
N PRO A 117 -15.29 8.35 17.75
CA PRO A 117 -14.58 9.46 17.16
C PRO A 117 -13.99 9.09 15.79
N ASP A 118 -13.85 10.07 14.90
CA ASP A 118 -13.17 9.89 13.61
C ASP A 118 -11.89 10.75 13.53
N PRO A 119 -10.72 10.17 13.78
CA PRO A 119 -9.45 10.90 13.77
C PRO A 119 -8.99 11.35 12.37
N ARG A 120 -9.73 11.00 11.30
CA ARG A 120 -9.36 11.33 9.91
C ARG A 120 -10.20 12.46 9.32
N THR A 121 -11.51 12.46 9.58
CA THR A 121 -12.44 13.41 8.95
C THR A 121 -13.44 14.04 9.94
N GLY A 122 -13.39 13.68 11.23
CA GLY A 122 -14.32 14.14 12.24
C GLY A 122 -14.32 15.66 12.42
N ALA A 123 -15.51 16.24 12.44
CA ALA A 123 -15.73 17.68 12.51
C ALA A 123 -16.45 18.15 13.79
N ALA A 124 -16.49 17.30 14.80
CA ALA A 124 -17.06 17.57 16.12
C ALA A 124 -16.03 17.50 17.25
N GLY A 125 -14.73 17.68 16.92
CA GLY A 125 -13.63 17.75 17.88
C GLY A 125 -12.40 16.94 17.53
N SER A 126 -12.47 15.89 16.67
CA SER A 126 -11.30 15.06 16.36
C SER A 126 -10.32 15.72 15.40
N VAL A 127 -10.76 16.31 14.30
CA VAL A 127 -9.91 17.00 13.30
C VAL A 127 -10.29 18.47 13.21
N LEU A 128 -11.58 18.76 13.13
CA LEU A 128 -12.18 20.09 13.12
C LEU A 128 -13.23 20.16 14.24
N ASN A 129 -13.61 21.36 14.63
CA ASN A 129 -14.81 21.58 15.47
C ASN A 129 -15.68 22.66 14.85
N LEU A 130 -16.61 22.26 13.97
CA LEU A 130 -17.54 23.20 13.33
C LEU A 130 -18.63 23.68 14.30
N PHE A 131 -19.05 22.85 15.23
CA PHE A 131 -20.16 23.16 16.14
C PHE A 131 -19.78 24.21 17.21
N ASP A 132 -18.49 24.38 17.48
CA ASP A 132 -17.96 25.30 18.48
C ASP A 132 -17.60 26.68 17.90
N ASN A 133 -17.87 26.90 16.61
CA ASN A 133 -17.54 28.16 15.95
C ASN A 133 -18.58 29.25 16.25
N PRO A 134 -18.24 30.29 17.05
CA PRO A 134 -19.17 31.31 17.49
C PRO A 134 -19.68 32.24 16.38
N ARG A 135 -19.08 32.17 15.17
CA ARG A 135 -19.47 32.98 14.01
C ARG A 135 -20.62 32.36 13.22
N LEU A 136 -20.97 31.09 13.48
CA LEU A 136 -22.07 30.45 12.77
C LEU A 136 -23.43 30.88 13.33
N ASN A 137 -24.42 30.96 12.43
CA ASN A 137 -25.75 31.46 12.75
C ASN A 137 -26.61 30.53 13.63
N HIS A 138 -26.16 29.28 13.80
CA HIS A 138 -26.86 28.29 14.62
C HIS A 138 -25.84 27.52 15.45
N HIS A 139 -26.23 27.25 16.70
CA HIS A 139 -25.40 26.52 17.64
C HIS A 139 -26.14 25.24 18.05
N THR A 140 -25.55 24.10 17.75
CA THR A 140 -26.06 22.77 18.04
C THR A 140 -25.32 22.21 19.25
N GLN A 141 -26.01 21.66 20.23
CA GLN A 141 -25.35 20.93 21.31
C GLN A 141 -24.77 19.62 20.80
N VAL A 142 -23.52 19.30 21.21
CA VAL A 142 -22.85 18.09 20.78
C VAL A 142 -22.44 17.23 21.94
N ARG A 143 -22.70 15.92 21.84
CA ARG A 143 -22.25 14.89 22.77
C ARG A 143 -21.61 13.74 22.01
N GLY A 144 -20.38 13.40 22.36
CA GLY A 144 -19.66 12.25 21.78
C GLY A 144 -19.54 11.08 22.73
N GLY A 145 -19.14 9.92 22.20
CA GLY A 145 -18.75 8.75 22.99
C GLY A 145 -19.88 7.79 23.36
N VAL A 146 -21.12 8.01 22.90
CA VAL A 146 -22.24 7.14 23.21
C VAL A 146 -22.14 5.83 22.41
N LEU A 147 -21.96 4.69 23.10
CA LEU A 147 -21.68 3.37 22.50
C LEU A 147 -20.51 3.41 21.49
N ALA A 148 -19.49 4.20 21.79
CA ALA A 148 -18.34 4.41 20.90
C ALA A 148 -17.60 3.12 20.55
N GLU A 149 -17.45 2.20 21.53
CA GLU A 149 -16.77 0.93 21.31
C GLU A 149 -17.56 0.02 20.34
N GLU A 150 -18.87 -0.01 20.46
CA GLU A 150 -19.75 -0.79 19.59
C GLU A 150 -19.72 -0.26 18.15
N GLY A 151 -19.80 1.06 17.95
CA GLY A 151 -19.67 1.69 16.64
C GLY A 151 -18.30 1.49 16.03
N GLY A 152 -17.24 1.66 16.83
CA GLY A 152 -15.86 1.39 16.40
C GLY A 152 -15.60 -0.08 16.05
N ALA A 153 -16.21 -1.02 16.79
CA ALA A 153 -16.09 -2.45 16.51
C ALA A 153 -16.71 -2.81 15.16
N LEU A 154 -17.91 -2.29 14.83
CA LEU A 154 -18.54 -2.51 13.52
C LEU A 154 -17.67 -2.02 12.36
N LEU A 155 -17.04 -0.86 12.51
CA LEU A 155 -16.11 -0.32 11.51
C LEU A 155 -14.86 -1.21 11.37
N ARG A 156 -14.25 -1.62 12.48
CA ARG A 156 -13.10 -2.52 12.48
C ARG A 156 -13.43 -3.85 11.81
N GLU A 157 -14.55 -4.48 12.19
CA GLU A 157 -15.02 -5.75 11.62
C GLU A 157 -15.29 -5.65 10.11
N PHE A 158 -15.92 -4.56 9.66
CA PHE A 158 -16.19 -4.32 8.26
C PHE A 158 -14.91 -4.16 7.42
N PHE A 159 -13.90 -3.46 7.94
CA PHE A 159 -12.65 -3.24 7.22
C PHE A 159 -11.64 -4.37 7.39
N GLN A 160 -11.74 -5.22 8.41
CA GLN A 160 -10.81 -6.31 8.67
C GLN A 160 -10.76 -7.36 7.54
N PRO A 161 -11.88 -7.89 7.00
CA PRO A 161 -11.85 -8.80 5.86
C PRO A 161 -11.36 -8.13 4.58
N ARG A 162 -11.65 -6.83 4.41
CA ARG A 162 -11.20 -6.04 3.25
C ARG A 162 -9.71 -5.74 3.29
N ARG A 163 -9.10 -5.73 4.48
CA ARG A 163 -7.63 -5.62 4.65
C ARG A 163 -6.92 -6.96 4.45
N THR A 164 -7.56 -8.08 4.82
CA THR A 164 -6.93 -9.41 4.79
C THR A 164 -7.16 -10.18 3.50
N ASN A 165 -8.21 -9.90 2.72
CA ASN A 165 -8.47 -10.60 1.46
C ASN A 165 -9.26 -9.75 0.44
N PRO A 166 -8.73 -8.63 -0.06
CA PRO A 166 -9.36 -7.94 -1.17
C PRO A 166 -9.06 -8.72 -2.44
N SER A 167 -10.10 -9.15 -3.16
CA SER A 167 -9.95 -9.55 -4.56
C SER A 167 -9.27 -8.42 -5.33
N PRO A 168 -8.43 -8.71 -6.34
CA PRO A 168 -7.91 -7.66 -7.19
C PRO A 168 -9.08 -6.82 -7.72
N LEU A 169 -8.95 -5.50 -7.68
CA LEU A 169 -9.95 -4.60 -8.28
C LEU A 169 -9.99 -4.74 -9.81
N ARG A 170 -9.00 -5.43 -10.38
CA ARG A 170 -8.87 -5.68 -11.81
C ARG A 170 -9.13 -7.15 -12.12
N GLU A 171 -10.07 -7.42 -13.02
CA GLU A 171 -10.38 -8.77 -13.50
C GLU A 171 -9.24 -9.43 -14.28
N ASP A 172 -8.34 -8.61 -14.85
CA ASP A 172 -7.16 -9.06 -15.60
C ASP A 172 -5.94 -9.37 -14.71
N ALA A 173 -6.10 -9.35 -13.39
CA ALA A 173 -5.05 -9.67 -12.42
C ALA A 173 -5.44 -10.87 -11.53
N LEU A 174 -4.42 -11.51 -10.97
CA LEU A 174 -4.54 -12.57 -9.97
C LEU A 174 -3.88 -12.13 -8.67
N ARG A 175 -4.32 -12.73 -7.58
CA ARG A 175 -3.70 -12.62 -6.27
C ARG A 175 -3.41 -14.02 -5.75
N THR A 176 -2.16 -14.27 -5.40
CA THR A 176 -1.79 -15.54 -4.77
C THR A 176 -2.49 -15.66 -3.42
N PRO A 177 -3.18 -16.78 -3.14
CA PRO A 177 -3.82 -17.00 -1.85
C PRO A 177 -2.83 -16.91 -0.68
N GLU A 178 -3.24 -16.31 0.43
CA GLU A 178 -2.39 -16.17 1.63
C GLU A 178 -1.88 -17.53 2.15
N ALA A 179 -2.66 -18.58 2.00
CA ALA A 179 -2.25 -19.93 2.37
C ALA A 179 -0.98 -20.42 1.67
N ALA A 180 -0.65 -19.88 0.48
CA ALA A 180 0.60 -20.20 -0.21
C ALA A 180 1.84 -19.67 0.51
N PHE A 181 1.65 -18.70 1.40
CA PHE A 181 2.72 -18.04 2.17
C PHE A 181 2.73 -18.46 3.63
N ALA A 182 2.01 -19.53 4.00
CA ALA A 182 2.10 -20.11 5.33
C ALA A 182 3.47 -20.74 5.53
N ASP A 183 3.99 -20.65 6.75
CA ASP A 183 5.21 -21.33 7.19
C ASP A 183 6.47 -21.07 6.33
N LEU A 184 6.65 -19.84 5.87
CA LEU A 184 7.84 -19.43 5.13
C LEU A 184 9.08 -19.45 6.04
N PRO A 185 10.12 -20.22 5.70
CA PRO A 185 11.34 -20.25 6.51
C PRO A 185 11.98 -18.86 6.63
N ASP A 186 12.35 -18.47 7.85
CA ASP A 186 13.07 -17.23 8.15
C ASP A 186 12.40 -15.94 7.63
N TYR A 187 11.04 -15.93 7.53
CA TYR A 187 10.29 -14.77 7.01
C TYR A 187 9.13 -14.40 7.95
N PRO A 188 9.41 -13.86 9.14
CA PRO A 188 8.41 -13.63 10.19
C PRO A 188 7.65 -12.31 10.06
N TRP A 189 7.98 -11.45 9.09
CA TRP A 189 7.48 -10.08 9.01
C TRP A 189 6.03 -10.00 8.54
N ALA A 190 5.31 -9.04 9.14
CA ALA A 190 3.95 -8.74 8.74
C ALA A 190 3.90 -8.06 7.35
N PRO A 191 2.94 -8.43 6.49
CA PRO A 191 2.82 -7.80 5.18
C PRO A 191 2.23 -6.39 5.28
N HIS A 192 2.79 -5.44 4.53
CA HIS A 192 2.19 -4.15 4.25
C HIS A 192 1.70 -4.10 2.81
N TYR A 193 0.62 -3.36 2.57
CA TYR A 193 0.01 -3.26 1.24
C TYR A 193 -0.35 -1.82 0.91
N ILE A 194 -0.16 -1.47 -0.36
CA ILE A 194 -0.55 -0.18 -0.93
C ILE A 194 -1.29 -0.42 -2.24
N SER A 195 -2.38 0.31 -2.50
CA SER A 195 -3.21 0.18 -3.71
C SER A 195 -3.66 1.52 -4.29
N ASP A 196 -3.27 2.61 -3.65
CA ASP A 196 -3.64 3.98 -3.98
C ASP A 196 -2.57 4.76 -4.74
N LEU A 197 -1.47 4.09 -5.20
CA LEU A 197 -0.53 4.71 -6.12
C LEU A 197 -1.17 4.82 -7.51
N PRO A 198 -1.08 5.99 -8.19
CA PRO A 198 -1.70 6.20 -9.50
C PRO A 198 -1.35 5.13 -10.54
N SER A 199 -0.09 4.72 -10.61
CA SER A 199 0.38 3.72 -11.57
C SER A 199 -0.11 2.31 -11.29
N LEU A 200 -0.62 1.99 -10.09
CA LEU A 200 -1.18 0.67 -9.79
C LEU A 200 -2.52 0.45 -10.47
N ALA A 201 -3.31 1.51 -10.69
CA ALA A 201 -4.60 1.43 -11.39
C ALA A 201 -5.48 0.26 -10.90
N GLY A 202 -5.65 0.13 -9.58
CA GLY A 202 -6.44 -0.92 -8.93
C GLY A 202 -5.69 -2.21 -8.59
N LEU A 203 -4.38 -2.29 -8.84
CA LEU A 203 -3.53 -3.35 -8.33
C LEU A 203 -3.08 -3.06 -6.90
N ARG A 204 -2.70 -4.11 -6.18
CA ARG A 204 -2.12 -4.03 -4.85
C ARG A 204 -0.63 -4.36 -4.90
N LEU A 205 0.20 -3.49 -4.36
CA LEU A 205 1.63 -3.71 -4.13
C LEU A 205 1.84 -4.15 -2.68
N HIS A 206 2.60 -5.23 -2.49
CA HIS A 206 3.11 -5.67 -1.20
C HIS A 206 4.50 -5.08 -0.95
N TYR A 207 4.79 -4.77 0.32
CA TYR A 207 6.13 -4.41 0.77
C TYR A 207 6.31 -4.78 2.24
N LEU A 208 7.54 -5.03 2.63
CA LEU A 208 7.97 -5.05 4.03
C LEU A 208 8.36 -3.64 4.43
N ASP A 209 8.08 -3.25 5.67
CA ASP A 209 8.47 -1.97 6.26
C ASP A 209 8.75 -2.19 7.74
N GLU A 210 10.01 -2.40 8.06
CA GLU A 210 10.47 -2.84 9.38
C GLU A 210 11.50 -1.86 9.95
N GLY A 211 11.50 -1.71 11.27
CA GLY A 211 12.39 -0.79 11.98
C GLY A 211 11.81 0.61 12.20
N PRO A 212 12.58 1.53 12.80
CA PRO A 212 12.12 2.88 13.11
C PRO A 212 11.85 3.70 11.84
N VAL A 213 10.70 4.37 11.75
CA VAL A 213 10.33 5.20 10.59
C VAL A 213 11.26 6.41 10.42
N ASP A 214 11.82 6.90 11.52
CA ASP A 214 12.74 8.03 11.61
C ASP A 214 14.23 7.61 11.63
N ALA A 215 14.54 6.36 11.24
CA ALA A 215 15.92 5.88 11.16
C ALA A 215 16.76 6.75 10.21
N GLU A 216 18.01 7.00 10.57
CA GLU A 216 18.98 7.75 9.75
C GLU A 216 19.23 7.06 8.39
N VAL A 217 19.14 5.74 8.37
CA VAL A 217 19.33 4.92 7.16
C VAL A 217 18.10 4.08 6.89
N THR A 218 17.55 4.20 5.67
CA THR A 218 16.50 3.32 5.16
C THR A 218 17.08 2.42 4.05
N TRP A 219 17.09 1.12 4.27
CA TRP A 219 17.48 0.14 3.25
C TRP A 219 16.29 -0.14 2.32
N LEU A 220 16.38 0.33 1.08
CA LEU A 220 15.42 0.00 0.02
C LEU A 220 15.93 -1.22 -0.77
N CYS A 221 15.32 -2.39 -0.55
CA CYS A 221 15.77 -3.67 -1.08
C CYS A 221 14.91 -4.09 -2.28
N LEU A 222 15.48 -4.07 -3.48
CA LEU A 222 14.77 -4.37 -4.73
C LEU A 222 15.24 -5.70 -5.32
N HIS A 223 14.32 -6.66 -5.37
CA HIS A 223 14.56 -8.02 -5.84
C HIS A 223 14.53 -8.13 -7.37
N GLY A 224 14.99 -9.28 -7.89
CA GLY A 224 14.99 -9.63 -9.30
C GLY A 224 13.96 -10.68 -9.72
N ASN A 225 14.16 -11.28 -10.89
CA ASN A 225 13.32 -12.31 -11.48
C ASN A 225 14.01 -13.68 -11.40
N PRO A 226 13.39 -14.73 -10.85
CA PRO A 226 11.98 -14.84 -10.34
C PRO A 226 11.85 -14.69 -8.83
N THR A 227 12.74 -13.97 -8.18
CA THR A 227 12.73 -13.78 -6.72
C THR A 227 11.66 -12.77 -6.26
N TRP A 228 11.58 -12.52 -4.96
CA TRP A 228 10.69 -11.55 -4.31
C TRP A 228 11.34 -11.11 -2.99
N SER A 229 10.70 -10.30 -2.16
CA SER A 229 11.28 -9.77 -0.91
C SER A 229 11.88 -10.86 0.02
N TYR A 230 11.46 -12.11 -0.12
CA TYR A 230 12.05 -13.28 0.53
C TYR A 230 13.57 -13.43 0.29
N LEU A 231 14.07 -12.89 -0.82
CA LEU A 231 15.52 -12.85 -1.14
C LEU A 231 16.33 -12.23 0.00
N TYR A 232 15.78 -11.20 0.63
CA TYR A 232 16.46 -10.39 1.62
C TYR A 232 16.31 -10.88 3.07
N ARG A 233 15.64 -12.04 3.30
CA ARG A 233 15.33 -12.56 4.63
C ARG A 233 16.50 -12.64 5.60
N HIS A 234 17.70 -12.91 5.12
CA HIS A 234 18.91 -12.98 5.94
C HIS A 234 19.62 -11.63 6.10
N MET A 235 19.36 -10.66 5.22
CA MET A 235 19.93 -9.31 5.30
C MET A 235 19.12 -8.40 6.22
N ILE A 236 17.80 -8.52 6.19
CA ILE A 236 16.89 -7.71 6.98
C ILE A 236 17.23 -7.70 8.47
N PRO A 237 17.44 -8.85 9.17
CA PRO A 237 17.80 -8.83 10.58
C PRO A 237 19.10 -8.10 10.88
N ILE A 238 20.07 -8.13 9.96
CA ILE A 238 21.37 -7.43 10.11
C ILE A 238 21.15 -5.92 10.06
N PHE A 239 20.33 -5.44 9.14
CA PHE A 239 20.00 -4.01 9.01
C PHE A 239 19.21 -3.50 10.23
N LEU A 240 18.23 -4.28 10.68
CA LEU A 240 17.42 -3.97 11.87
C LEU A 240 18.27 -3.95 13.16
N ALA A 241 19.22 -4.89 13.30
CA ALA A 241 20.14 -4.91 14.43
C ALA A 241 21.07 -3.69 14.48
N ALA A 242 21.29 -3.03 13.34
CA ALA A 242 22.01 -1.76 13.25
C ALA A 242 21.12 -0.53 13.57
N GLY A 243 19.86 -0.72 13.93
CA GLY A 243 18.89 0.36 14.19
C GLY A 243 18.35 1.04 12.94
N HIS A 244 18.48 0.42 11.77
CA HIS A 244 18.04 0.98 10.50
C HIS A 244 16.61 0.54 10.14
N ARG A 245 15.96 1.29 9.24
CA ARG A 245 14.70 0.89 8.61
C ARG A 245 14.97 0.06 7.36
N VAL A 246 14.09 -0.90 7.07
CA VAL A 246 14.14 -1.72 5.85
C VAL A 246 12.80 -1.65 5.13
N VAL A 247 12.84 -1.27 3.86
CA VAL A 247 11.67 -1.33 2.96
C VAL A 247 12.01 -2.28 1.81
N ALA A 248 11.22 -3.36 1.67
CA ALA A 248 11.44 -4.36 0.63
C ALA A 248 10.13 -4.65 -0.12
N PRO A 249 9.86 -3.94 -1.23
CA PRO A 249 8.67 -4.19 -2.04
C PRO A 249 8.80 -5.46 -2.87
N ASP A 250 7.66 -6.12 -3.09
CA ASP A 250 7.52 -7.10 -4.16
C ASP A 250 7.07 -6.38 -5.44
N LEU A 251 7.84 -6.47 -6.49
CA LEU A 251 7.45 -5.92 -7.79
C LEU A 251 6.09 -6.48 -8.23
N ILE A 252 5.28 -5.69 -8.93
CA ILE A 252 4.00 -6.18 -9.46
C ILE A 252 4.24 -7.40 -10.36
N GLY A 253 3.51 -8.47 -10.09
CA GLY A 253 3.74 -9.77 -10.72
C GLY A 253 4.56 -10.76 -9.89
N PHE A 254 5.10 -10.33 -8.75
CA PHE A 254 5.96 -11.13 -7.87
C PHE A 254 5.44 -11.16 -6.43
N GLY A 255 5.99 -12.04 -5.60
CA GLY A 255 5.73 -12.12 -4.17
C GLY A 255 4.25 -12.09 -3.80
N LYS A 256 3.90 -11.27 -2.83
CA LYS A 256 2.52 -11.05 -2.38
C LYS A 256 1.79 -9.91 -3.14
N SER A 257 2.46 -9.24 -4.10
CA SER A 257 1.84 -8.25 -4.98
C SER A 257 0.89 -8.89 -6.00
N ASP A 258 -0.08 -8.11 -6.51
CA ASP A 258 -0.99 -8.56 -7.55
C ASP A 258 -0.25 -8.90 -8.86
N LYS A 259 -0.83 -9.81 -9.63
CA LYS A 259 -0.20 -10.40 -10.83
C LYS A 259 -1.09 -10.21 -12.05
N PRO A 260 -0.85 -9.18 -12.88
CA PRO A 260 -1.45 -9.09 -14.20
C PRO A 260 -1.24 -10.38 -15.00
N LYS A 261 -2.34 -10.92 -15.58
CA LYS A 261 -2.34 -12.21 -16.30
C LYS A 261 -1.64 -12.14 -17.64
N LYS A 262 -1.58 -10.94 -18.25
CA LYS A 262 -1.02 -10.73 -19.59
C LYS A 262 0.44 -10.31 -19.49
N ASP A 263 1.32 -10.97 -20.25
CA ASP A 263 2.72 -10.62 -20.35
C ASP A 263 2.91 -9.15 -20.79
N SER A 264 2.08 -8.67 -21.75
CA SER A 264 2.10 -7.28 -22.25
C SER A 264 1.73 -6.20 -21.23
N ALA A 265 1.17 -6.56 -20.08
CA ALA A 265 0.91 -5.62 -19.00
C ALA A 265 2.20 -5.16 -18.30
N HIS A 266 3.24 -5.99 -18.36
CA HIS A 266 4.52 -5.67 -17.75
C HIS A 266 5.39 -4.87 -18.72
N ARG A 267 5.76 -3.66 -18.32
CA ARG A 267 6.58 -2.71 -19.08
C ARG A 267 7.65 -2.10 -18.17
N PHE A 268 8.84 -1.84 -18.71
CA PHE A 268 9.96 -1.30 -17.94
C PHE A 268 9.62 0.04 -17.25
N LEU A 269 9.13 1.02 -18.01
CA LEU A 269 8.81 2.34 -17.49
C LEU A 269 7.65 2.31 -16.47
N TRP A 270 6.70 1.41 -16.65
CA TRP A 270 5.62 1.25 -15.69
C TRP A 270 6.11 0.72 -14.33
N HIS A 271 6.92 -0.34 -14.32
CA HIS A 271 7.51 -0.85 -13.06
C HIS A 271 8.38 0.20 -12.36
N ARG A 272 9.18 0.94 -13.15
CA ARG A 272 9.96 2.06 -12.62
C ARG A 272 9.08 3.12 -11.98
N GLN A 273 7.98 3.51 -12.65
CA GLN A 273 7.07 4.54 -12.14
C GLN A 273 6.41 4.11 -10.83
N VAL A 274 5.98 2.86 -10.71
CA VAL A 274 5.44 2.31 -9.44
C VAL A 274 6.45 2.43 -8.30
N LEU A 275 7.74 2.15 -8.56
CA LEU A 275 8.78 2.29 -7.55
C LEU A 275 9.05 3.75 -7.16
N LEU A 276 9.02 4.69 -8.10
CA LEU A 276 9.14 6.12 -7.81
C LEU A 276 7.99 6.60 -6.93
N GLU A 277 6.77 6.25 -7.28
CA GLU A 277 5.57 6.58 -6.49
C GLU A 277 5.62 5.96 -5.09
N LEU A 278 6.14 4.75 -4.95
CA LEU A 278 6.33 4.11 -3.64
C LEU A 278 7.34 4.89 -2.77
N VAL A 279 8.51 5.25 -3.34
CA VAL A 279 9.54 6.05 -2.65
C VAL A 279 8.97 7.38 -2.17
N GLU A 280 8.21 8.05 -3.02
CA GLU A 280 7.54 9.32 -2.69
C GLU A 280 6.46 9.14 -1.62
N ARG A 281 5.58 8.14 -1.80
CA ARG A 281 4.43 7.85 -0.91
C ARG A 281 4.85 7.50 0.51
N LEU A 282 5.97 6.81 0.67
CA LEU A 282 6.55 6.46 1.96
C LEU A 282 7.54 7.54 2.48
N ASP A 283 7.72 8.62 1.74
CA ASP A 283 8.72 9.68 1.96
C ASP A 283 10.10 9.13 2.38
N LEU A 284 10.60 8.14 1.62
CA LEU A 284 11.87 7.51 1.97
C LEU A 284 13.01 8.51 1.85
N ARG A 285 13.81 8.61 2.92
CA ARG A 285 15.00 9.49 3.01
C ARG A 285 16.17 8.71 3.59
N GLY A 286 17.39 9.23 3.39
CA GLY A 286 18.58 8.52 3.83
C GLY A 286 18.69 7.11 3.23
N VAL A 287 18.29 6.96 1.96
CA VAL A 287 18.14 5.65 1.34
C VAL A 287 19.50 5.03 1.04
N ALA A 288 19.72 3.83 1.58
CA ALA A 288 20.72 2.88 1.11
C ALA A 288 20.03 1.89 0.16
N LEU A 289 20.27 2.06 -1.14
CA LEU A 289 19.63 1.25 -2.17
C LEU A 289 20.33 -0.11 -2.30
N VAL A 290 19.60 -1.21 -2.13
CA VAL A 290 20.09 -2.58 -2.31
C VAL A 290 19.41 -3.20 -3.52
N VAL A 291 20.21 -3.63 -4.48
CA VAL A 291 19.70 -4.10 -5.77
C VAL A 291 20.36 -5.39 -6.23
N GLN A 292 19.55 -6.25 -6.88
CA GLN A 292 19.99 -7.47 -7.52
C GLN A 292 19.14 -7.72 -8.77
N ASP A 293 19.74 -8.18 -9.88
CA ASP A 293 19.08 -8.54 -11.13
C ASP A 293 18.15 -7.41 -11.63
N TRP A 294 16.84 -7.65 -11.83
CA TRP A 294 15.85 -6.64 -12.21
C TRP A 294 15.66 -5.53 -11.17
N GLY A 295 15.89 -5.83 -9.90
CA GLY A 295 15.96 -4.80 -8.88
C GLY A 295 17.03 -3.75 -9.19
N GLY A 296 18.12 -4.14 -9.86
CA GLY A 296 19.14 -3.21 -10.33
C GLY A 296 18.78 -2.51 -11.64
N LEU A 297 18.25 -3.23 -12.64
CA LEU A 297 17.82 -2.60 -13.90
C LEU A 297 16.83 -1.45 -13.64
N LEU A 298 15.89 -1.64 -12.73
CA LEU A 298 14.92 -0.61 -12.33
C LEU A 298 15.50 0.35 -11.27
N GLY A 299 16.08 -0.20 -10.19
CA GLY A 299 16.51 0.54 -9.02
C GLY A 299 17.62 1.54 -9.29
N LEU A 300 18.61 1.18 -10.13
CA LEU A 300 19.67 2.11 -10.50
C LEU A 300 19.20 3.31 -11.33
N THR A 301 17.96 3.31 -11.80
CA THR A 301 17.34 4.46 -12.47
C THR A 301 16.59 5.39 -11.54
N LEU A 302 16.41 5.04 -10.26
CA LEU A 302 15.63 5.83 -9.32
C LEU A 302 16.41 7.04 -8.76
N PRO A 303 17.69 6.93 -8.35
CA PRO A 303 18.40 8.03 -7.68
C PRO A 303 18.52 9.30 -8.52
N MET A 304 18.56 9.21 -9.84
CA MET A 304 18.63 10.40 -10.70
C MET A 304 17.34 11.26 -10.66
N ALA A 305 16.22 10.68 -10.22
CA ALA A 305 14.94 11.41 -10.12
C ALA A 305 14.84 12.24 -8.82
N ALA A 306 15.53 11.83 -7.75
CA ALA A 306 15.55 12.51 -6.46
C ALA A 306 16.87 12.19 -5.72
N PRO A 307 18.02 12.71 -6.21
CA PRO A 307 19.35 12.34 -5.69
C PRO A 307 19.50 12.56 -4.18
N GLU A 308 18.87 13.59 -3.65
CA GLU A 308 18.91 13.98 -2.23
C GLU A 308 18.32 12.94 -1.27
N ARG A 309 17.53 12.01 -1.78
CA ARG A 309 16.94 10.91 -0.98
C ARG A 309 17.93 9.77 -0.76
N TYR A 310 18.97 9.64 -1.59
CA TYR A 310 19.87 8.49 -1.63
C TYR A 310 21.27 8.83 -1.13
N GLN A 311 21.80 8.03 -0.20
CA GLN A 311 23.12 8.25 0.40
C GLN A 311 24.09 7.09 0.17
N ALA A 312 23.59 5.89 -0.15
CA ALA A 312 24.44 4.72 -0.38
C ALA A 312 23.78 3.73 -1.36
N THR A 313 24.59 2.84 -1.94
CA THR A 313 24.09 1.70 -2.71
C THR A 313 24.89 0.44 -2.48
N LEU A 314 24.21 -0.71 -2.40
CA LEU A 314 24.76 -2.05 -2.45
C LEU A 314 24.27 -2.73 -3.72
N ILE A 315 25.17 -3.04 -4.63
CA ILE A 315 24.87 -3.56 -5.96
C ILE A 315 25.35 -5.00 -6.05
N MET A 316 24.42 -5.89 -6.38
CA MET A 316 24.68 -7.32 -6.53
C MET A 316 24.18 -7.79 -7.89
N ASN A 317 25.00 -8.53 -8.61
CA ASN A 317 24.73 -9.16 -9.92
C ASN A 317 23.58 -8.52 -10.72
N THR A 318 23.87 -7.40 -11.39
CA THR A 318 22.92 -6.62 -12.19
C THR A 318 23.62 -5.84 -13.31
N CYS A 319 22.86 -5.05 -14.07
CA CYS A 319 23.39 -4.17 -15.11
C CYS A 319 22.49 -2.94 -15.33
N LEU A 320 23.00 -1.99 -16.13
CA LEU A 320 22.22 -0.95 -16.81
C LEU A 320 22.22 -1.24 -18.32
N ALA A 321 21.08 -1.67 -18.84
CA ALA A 321 20.94 -2.06 -20.25
C ALA A 321 20.53 -0.84 -21.10
N GLY A 322 21.49 -0.17 -21.71
CA GLY A 322 21.29 1.02 -22.56
C GLY A 322 20.95 0.71 -24.01
N GLY A 323 20.99 -0.55 -24.44
CA GLY A 323 20.80 -0.94 -25.83
C GLY A 323 21.94 -0.50 -26.79
N ASP A 324 23.01 0.08 -26.23
CA ASP A 324 24.17 0.60 -26.93
C ASP A 324 25.39 -0.35 -26.90
N ALA A 325 25.23 -1.47 -26.18
CA ALA A 325 26.22 -2.56 -26.12
C ALA A 325 25.49 -3.90 -26.23
N PRO A 326 26.15 -4.95 -26.79
CA PRO A 326 25.53 -6.26 -26.88
C PRO A 326 25.31 -6.86 -25.50
N LEU A 327 24.17 -7.53 -25.34
CA LEU A 327 23.88 -8.31 -24.14
C LEU A 327 24.85 -9.50 -24.02
N SER A 328 25.16 -9.92 -22.81
CA SER A 328 26.07 -11.03 -22.58
C SER A 328 25.55 -12.33 -23.23
N PRO A 329 26.45 -13.21 -23.74
CA PRO A 329 26.01 -14.50 -24.25
C PRO A 329 25.21 -15.34 -23.25
N GLY A 330 25.57 -15.29 -21.96
CA GLY A 330 24.86 -15.96 -20.90
C GLY A 330 23.42 -15.44 -20.74
N PHE A 331 23.24 -14.11 -20.83
CA PHE A 331 21.91 -13.52 -20.78
C PHE A 331 21.06 -13.88 -22.02
N LEU A 332 21.66 -13.86 -23.22
CA LEU A 332 20.92 -14.24 -24.43
C LEU A 332 20.45 -15.70 -24.37
N ALA A 333 21.33 -16.61 -23.92
CA ALA A 333 20.96 -18.01 -23.70
C ALA A 333 19.86 -18.16 -22.65
N TRP A 334 19.91 -17.41 -21.54
CA TRP A 334 18.89 -17.39 -20.53
C TRP A 334 17.53 -16.89 -21.07
N ARG A 335 17.54 -15.77 -21.82
CA ARG A 335 16.32 -15.20 -22.43
C ARG A 335 15.68 -16.18 -23.41
N GLU A 336 16.47 -16.83 -24.24
CA GLU A 336 16.00 -17.84 -25.17
C GLU A 336 15.42 -19.06 -24.43
N TRP A 337 16.12 -19.54 -23.40
CA TRP A 337 15.64 -20.64 -22.59
C TRP A 337 14.29 -20.31 -21.91
N CYS A 338 14.13 -19.11 -21.35
CA CYS A 338 12.86 -18.66 -20.78
C CYS A 338 11.73 -18.64 -21.81
N ALA A 339 12.00 -18.18 -23.02
CA ALA A 339 11.00 -18.17 -24.11
C ALA A 339 10.56 -19.56 -24.52
N GLN A 340 11.48 -20.54 -24.54
CA GLN A 340 11.20 -21.93 -24.88
C GLN A 340 10.56 -22.72 -23.73
N ASN A 341 10.71 -22.26 -22.48
CA ASN A 341 10.22 -22.93 -21.27
C ASN A 341 9.30 -22.03 -20.44
N PRO A 342 8.14 -21.54 -20.95
CA PRO A 342 7.31 -20.56 -20.28
C PRO A 342 6.69 -21.05 -18.94
N GLY A 343 6.70 -22.35 -18.72
CA GLY A 343 6.17 -23.03 -17.53
C GLY A 343 7.24 -23.58 -16.59
N PHE A 344 8.47 -23.08 -16.64
CA PHE A 344 9.57 -23.64 -15.84
C PHE A 344 9.26 -23.64 -14.32
N ASP A 345 9.76 -24.67 -13.64
CA ASP A 345 9.63 -24.85 -12.20
C ASP A 345 10.63 -23.92 -11.47
N ILE A 346 10.06 -22.93 -10.75
CA ILE A 346 10.85 -21.93 -10.03
C ILE A 346 11.62 -22.57 -8.86
N ALA A 347 11.03 -23.49 -8.10
CA ALA A 347 11.73 -24.16 -7.01
C ALA A 347 12.94 -24.95 -7.53
N ARG A 348 12.75 -25.66 -8.64
CA ARG A 348 13.83 -26.39 -9.29
C ARG A 348 14.92 -25.46 -9.85
N LEU A 349 14.53 -24.34 -10.45
CA LEU A 349 15.46 -23.32 -10.91
C LEU A 349 16.30 -22.77 -9.76
N MET A 350 15.68 -22.37 -8.66
CA MET A 350 16.37 -21.80 -7.50
C MET A 350 17.35 -22.79 -6.87
N ARG A 351 16.95 -24.07 -6.73
CA ARG A 351 17.87 -25.12 -6.24
C ARG A 351 19.05 -25.40 -7.15
N ARG A 352 18.86 -25.23 -8.47
CA ARG A 352 19.95 -25.36 -9.44
C ARG A 352 20.92 -24.20 -9.36
N SER A 353 20.41 -23.00 -9.13
CA SER A 353 21.21 -21.76 -9.06
C SER A 353 21.90 -21.59 -7.71
N LEU A 354 21.33 -22.14 -6.62
CA LEU A 354 21.79 -22.01 -5.24
C LEU A 354 21.80 -23.40 -4.60
N ALA A 355 22.93 -24.10 -4.72
CA ALA A 355 23.03 -25.50 -4.31
C ALA A 355 22.81 -25.75 -2.80
N HIS A 356 22.97 -24.73 -1.98
CA HIS A 356 22.77 -24.78 -0.52
C HIS A 356 21.30 -24.59 -0.09
N LEU A 357 20.38 -24.21 -1.01
CA LEU A 357 18.96 -24.04 -0.64
C LEU A 357 18.32 -25.36 -0.23
N SER A 358 17.66 -25.34 0.92
CA SER A 358 16.76 -26.42 1.36
C SER A 358 15.53 -26.53 0.43
N ALA A 359 14.83 -27.65 0.49
CA ALA A 359 13.60 -27.84 -0.27
C ALA A 359 12.51 -26.85 0.15
N SER A 360 12.41 -26.51 1.43
CA SER A 360 11.44 -25.55 1.97
C SER A 360 11.74 -24.11 1.50
N GLU A 361 12.99 -23.69 1.49
CA GLU A 361 13.38 -22.37 0.96
C GLU A 361 13.13 -22.27 -0.54
N ALA A 362 13.43 -23.31 -1.30
CA ALA A 362 13.13 -23.33 -2.74
C ALA A 362 11.61 -23.27 -3.00
N ALA A 363 10.80 -23.97 -2.19
CA ALA A 363 9.35 -23.89 -2.24
C ALA A 363 8.85 -22.47 -1.89
N ALA A 364 9.47 -21.78 -0.92
CA ALA A 364 9.15 -20.41 -0.58
C ALA A 364 9.38 -19.43 -1.75
N TYR A 365 10.44 -19.60 -2.55
CA TYR A 365 10.61 -18.83 -3.78
C TYR A 365 9.53 -19.10 -4.82
N ALA A 366 8.99 -20.31 -4.88
CA ALA A 366 7.93 -20.69 -5.82
C ALA A 366 6.51 -20.35 -5.32
N ALA A 367 6.33 -20.12 -4.03
CA ALA A 367 5.03 -19.85 -3.39
C ALA A 367 4.17 -18.80 -4.11
N PRO A 368 4.72 -17.68 -4.63
CA PRO A 368 3.94 -16.69 -5.36
C PRO A 368 3.30 -17.19 -6.65
N PHE A 369 3.73 -18.34 -7.19
CA PHE A 369 3.50 -18.74 -8.58
C PHE A 369 2.86 -20.12 -8.71
N PRO A 370 1.66 -20.34 -8.14
CA PRO A 370 1.02 -21.67 -8.09
C PRO A 370 0.68 -22.25 -9.48
N ASP A 371 0.45 -21.38 -10.47
CA ASP A 371 0.07 -21.77 -11.83
C ASP A 371 0.64 -20.84 -12.91
N ALA A 372 0.37 -21.14 -14.18
CA ALA A 372 0.86 -20.37 -15.33
C ALA A 372 0.32 -18.95 -15.39
N GLY A 373 -0.88 -18.69 -14.88
CA GLY A 373 -1.50 -17.35 -14.83
C GLY A 373 -0.74 -16.40 -13.92
N HIS A 374 -0.20 -16.91 -12.80
CA HIS A 374 0.59 -16.13 -11.86
C HIS A 374 2.02 -15.85 -12.34
N ARG A 375 2.45 -16.39 -13.49
CA ARG A 375 3.83 -16.32 -14.00
C ARG A 375 4.04 -15.36 -15.17
N ALA A 376 3.09 -14.48 -15.49
CA ALA A 376 3.22 -13.56 -16.62
C ALA A 376 4.47 -12.66 -16.49
N ALA A 377 4.73 -12.12 -15.31
CA ALA A 377 5.93 -11.33 -15.04
C ALA A 377 7.22 -12.14 -15.25
N THR A 378 7.30 -13.36 -14.70
CA THR A 378 8.52 -14.19 -14.81
C THR A 378 8.88 -14.51 -16.25
N ARG A 379 7.90 -14.65 -17.13
CA ARG A 379 8.11 -14.84 -18.58
C ARG A 379 8.50 -13.56 -19.30
N ARG A 380 7.87 -12.44 -18.90
CA ARG A 380 8.04 -11.17 -19.61
C ARG A 380 9.35 -10.47 -19.28
N PHE A 381 9.82 -10.52 -18.04
CA PHE A 381 10.97 -9.78 -17.58
C PHE A 381 12.24 -10.06 -18.42
N PRO A 382 12.65 -11.30 -18.73
CA PRO A 382 13.79 -11.53 -19.59
C PRO A 382 13.66 -10.88 -20.98
N ALA A 383 12.44 -10.81 -21.53
CA ALA A 383 12.18 -10.22 -22.83
C ALA A 383 12.14 -8.67 -22.81
N MET A 384 12.00 -8.04 -21.65
CA MET A 384 11.96 -6.58 -21.49
C MET A 384 13.35 -5.95 -21.32
N VAL A 385 14.41 -6.74 -21.13
CA VAL A 385 15.77 -6.16 -21.02
C VAL A 385 16.13 -5.51 -22.34
N PRO A 386 16.40 -4.19 -22.37
CA PRO A 386 16.73 -3.46 -23.59
C PRO A 386 17.95 -4.05 -24.31
N ALA A 387 17.79 -4.41 -25.57
CA ALA A 387 18.83 -4.94 -26.46
C ALA A 387 19.20 -3.94 -27.56
N LEU A 388 18.27 -3.04 -27.91
CA LEU A 388 18.46 -2.01 -28.93
C LEU A 388 18.27 -0.61 -28.30
N PRO A 389 18.88 0.43 -28.91
CA PRO A 389 18.79 1.81 -28.40
C PRO A 389 17.36 2.36 -28.24
N ASP A 390 16.44 1.87 -29.06
CA ASP A 390 15.02 2.31 -29.08
C ASP A 390 14.10 1.41 -28.22
N ASP A 391 14.64 0.36 -27.59
CA ASP A 391 13.85 -0.47 -26.69
C ASP A 391 13.40 0.32 -25.46
N GLU A 392 12.20 0.00 -24.95
CA GLU A 392 11.68 0.63 -23.74
C GLU A 392 12.63 0.40 -22.56
N GLY A 393 13.07 1.48 -21.91
CA GLY A 393 14.02 1.46 -20.80
C GLY A 393 15.48 1.73 -21.23
N ALA A 394 15.82 1.65 -22.52
CA ALA A 394 17.18 1.90 -22.99
C ALA A 394 17.63 3.34 -22.70
N GLU A 395 16.84 4.31 -23.09
CA GLU A 395 17.15 5.73 -22.89
C GLU A 395 17.31 6.08 -21.41
N ILE A 396 16.37 5.64 -20.56
CA ILE A 396 16.44 5.91 -19.12
C ILE A 396 17.64 5.24 -18.46
N SER A 397 18.06 4.08 -18.96
CA SER A 397 19.27 3.38 -18.50
C SER A 397 20.56 4.13 -18.90
N ARG A 398 20.59 4.74 -20.08
CA ARG A 398 21.70 5.61 -20.51
C ARG A 398 21.79 6.89 -19.66
N GLN A 399 20.65 7.52 -19.40
CA GLN A 399 20.58 8.70 -18.51
C GLN A 399 21.04 8.35 -17.08
N ALA A 400 20.60 7.19 -16.56
CA ALA A 400 21.06 6.73 -15.26
C ALA A 400 22.58 6.47 -15.25
N ARG A 401 23.15 5.88 -16.30
CA ARG A 401 24.61 5.69 -16.44
C ARG A 401 25.36 7.02 -16.37
N GLU A 402 24.88 8.07 -17.06
CA GLU A 402 25.45 9.42 -16.96
C GLU A 402 25.35 10.01 -15.56
N PHE A 403 24.20 9.81 -14.89
CA PHE A 403 24.03 10.22 -13.50
C PHE A 403 25.06 9.55 -12.58
N TRP A 404 25.21 8.23 -12.68
CA TRP A 404 26.19 7.48 -11.86
C TRP A 404 27.63 7.90 -12.10
N ARG A 405 27.98 8.23 -13.33
CA ARG A 405 29.31 8.70 -13.70
C ARG A 405 29.65 10.08 -13.20
N ARG A 406 28.69 11.00 -13.14
CA ARG A 406 28.97 12.43 -12.99
C ARG A 406 28.33 13.09 -11.77
N GLN A 407 27.26 12.54 -11.25
CA GLN A 407 26.42 13.21 -10.25
C GLN A 407 26.31 12.41 -8.95
N TRP A 408 26.58 11.12 -8.98
CA TRP A 408 26.52 10.31 -7.77
C TRP A 408 27.63 10.71 -6.77
N ALA A 409 27.20 11.05 -5.55
CA ALA A 409 28.11 11.45 -4.45
C ALA A 409 28.00 10.54 -3.22
N GLY A 410 27.09 9.55 -3.25
CA GLY A 410 26.90 8.62 -2.14
C GLY A 410 27.95 7.51 -2.08
N ARG A 411 27.88 6.71 -1.04
CA ARG A 411 28.77 5.54 -0.86
C ARG A 411 28.27 4.37 -1.72
N SER A 412 29.20 3.63 -2.33
CA SER A 412 28.89 2.46 -3.12
C SER A 412 29.63 1.24 -2.61
N LEU A 413 28.96 0.10 -2.66
CA LEU A 413 29.57 -1.22 -2.46
C LEU A 413 29.02 -2.16 -3.54
N MET A 414 29.91 -2.92 -4.17
CA MET A 414 29.55 -3.93 -5.14
C MET A 414 29.97 -5.31 -4.65
N ALA A 415 29.03 -6.26 -4.70
CA ALA A 415 29.27 -7.67 -4.40
C ALA A 415 28.91 -8.51 -5.62
N ILE A 416 29.78 -9.44 -6.00
CA ILE A 416 29.63 -10.26 -7.21
C ILE A 416 29.61 -11.72 -6.80
N GLY A 417 28.50 -12.42 -7.05
CA GLY A 417 28.44 -13.88 -7.02
C GLY A 417 29.26 -14.44 -8.18
N ALA A 418 30.37 -15.09 -7.88
CA ALA A 418 31.36 -15.50 -8.89
C ALA A 418 30.82 -16.56 -9.88
N GLN A 419 29.79 -17.30 -9.47
CA GLN A 419 29.21 -18.40 -10.26
C GLN A 419 28.02 -17.96 -11.13
N ASP A 420 27.66 -16.67 -11.15
CA ASP A 420 26.56 -16.19 -11.97
C ASP A 420 26.91 -16.22 -13.47
N PRO A 421 26.28 -17.08 -14.29
CA PRO A 421 26.60 -17.22 -15.70
C PRO A 421 25.99 -16.09 -16.56
N VAL A 422 25.13 -15.28 -16.00
CA VAL A 422 24.34 -14.26 -16.72
C VAL A 422 24.88 -12.86 -16.46
N LEU A 423 25.01 -12.50 -15.19
CA LEU A 423 25.43 -11.18 -14.71
C LEU A 423 26.76 -11.27 -13.94
N GLY A 424 27.69 -12.06 -14.49
CA GLY A 424 28.94 -12.37 -13.83
C GLY A 424 29.94 -11.20 -13.80
N GLU A 425 31.17 -11.51 -13.42
CA GLU A 425 32.24 -10.54 -13.09
C GLU A 425 32.46 -9.47 -14.16
N ALA A 426 32.48 -9.84 -15.44
CA ALA A 426 32.76 -8.89 -16.54
C ALA A 426 31.66 -7.80 -16.64
N VAL A 427 30.38 -8.19 -16.53
CA VAL A 427 29.24 -7.27 -16.57
C VAL A 427 29.27 -6.34 -15.37
N MET A 428 29.53 -6.89 -14.19
CA MET A 428 29.54 -6.13 -12.95
C MET A 428 30.74 -5.16 -12.89
N ARG A 429 31.92 -5.56 -13.38
CA ARG A 429 33.06 -4.64 -13.43
C ARG A 429 32.83 -3.49 -14.41
N ALA A 430 32.16 -3.75 -15.55
CA ALA A 430 31.77 -2.70 -16.47
C ALA A 430 30.81 -1.71 -15.82
N LEU A 431 29.80 -2.21 -15.09
CA LEU A 431 28.89 -1.37 -14.33
C LEU A 431 29.61 -0.57 -13.23
N GLY A 432 30.56 -1.21 -12.51
CA GLY A 432 31.34 -0.54 -11.45
C GLY A 432 32.21 0.61 -11.98
N ALA A 433 32.72 0.49 -13.21
CA ALA A 433 33.47 1.57 -13.87
C ALA A 433 32.59 2.79 -14.21
N ASP A 434 31.29 2.59 -14.32
CA ASP A 434 30.31 3.64 -14.58
C ASP A 434 29.85 4.36 -13.28
N ILE A 435 30.25 3.89 -12.11
CA ILE A 435 29.81 4.46 -10.81
C ILE A 435 30.96 5.23 -10.18
N GLN A 436 30.78 6.53 -10.08
CA GLN A 436 31.77 7.43 -9.49
C GLN A 436 32.12 6.99 -8.05
N GLY A 437 33.41 6.82 -7.78
CA GLY A 437 33.89 6.46 -6.45
C GLY A 437 33.56 5.04 -5.98
N CYS A 438 33.09 4.16 -6.89
CA CYS A 438 32.82 2.77 -6.53
C CYS A 438 34.13 2.03 -6.22
N PRO A 439 34.29 1.43 -5.02
CA PRO A 439 35.48 0.66 -4.70
C PRO A 439 35.52 -0.65 -5.51
N PRO A 440 36.67 -1.32 -5.58
CA PRO A 440 36.77 -2.63 -6.21
C PRO A 440 35.72 -3.59 -5.66
N PRO A 441 35.04 -4.37 -6.51
CA PRO A 441 33.98 -5.24 -6.08
C PRO A 441 34.46 -6.37 -5.17
N ARG A 442 33.63 -6.77 -4.22
CA ARG A 442 33.86 -7.98 -3.41
C ARG A 442 33.35 -9.19 -4.18
N MET A 443 34.24 -10.16 -4.39
CA MET A 443 33.86 -11.45 -4.97
C MET A 443 33.30 -12.35 -3.88
N LEU A 444 32.13 -12.93 -4.13
CA LEU A 444 31.49 -13.94 -3.30
C LEU A 444 31.64 -15.28 -4.00
N PRO A 445 32.39 -16.24 -3.40
CA PRO A 445 32.76 -17.48 -4.10
C PRO A 445 31.57 -18.45 -4.27
N ASP A 446 30.56 -18.40 -3.36
CA ASP A 446 29.43 -19.33 -3.30
C ASP A 446 28.09 -18.61 -3.24
#